data_a5a300afa67d4dd7db5903ff3626ad61
#
_entry.id   a5a300afa67d4dd7db5903ff3626ad61
#
_cell.length_a   1.000
_cell.length_b   1.000
_cell.length_c   1.000
_cell.angle_alpha   90.00
_cell.angle_beta   90.00
_cell.angle_gamma   90.00
#
_symmetry.space_group_name_H-M   'P 1'
#
loop_
_entity.id
_entity.type
_entity.pdbx_description
1 polymer ?
#
loop_
_entity_poly.entity_id
_entity_poly.type
_entity_poly.pdbx_seq_one_letter_code
_entity_poly.pdbx_strand_id
1 'polypeptide(L)'
;MSPTGSSAGEVADHFFRHEGAKVVATLTAHLGTHRLQLAEDVVQEALLRALQTWSYRGVPDNPAAWLTQVAKNLALTALQREQRWNKKQ
;
A
#
# COMPACT_ATOMS: atom_id res chain seq x y z
N MET A 1 -28.41 1.10 7.59
CA MET A 1 -28.22 2.12 6.57
C MET A 1 -26.86 2.76 6.72
N SER A 2 -26.15 2.88 5.65
CA SER A 2 -24.84 3.51 5.76
C SER A 2 -25.03 5.01 5.93
N PRO A 3 -24.16 5.64 6.71
CA PRO A 3 -24.19 7.07 6.86
C PRO A 3 -23.88 7.74 5.53
N THR A 4 -24.26 9.00 5.45
CA THR A 4 -23.90 9.79 4.29
C THR A 4 -22.39 9.87 4.21
N GLY A 5 -21.87 9.52 3.07
CA GLY A 5 -20.44 9.46 2.87
C GLY A 5 -19.84 8.17 3.44
N SER A 6 -18.70 7.79 2.94
CA SER A 6 -18.01 6.60 3.38
C SER A 6 -17.00 6.94 4.46
N SER A 7 -16.87 6.07 5.45
CA SER A 7 -15.79 6.19 6.42
C SER A 7 -14.46 5.89 5.74
N ALA A 8 -13.35 6.29 6.38
CA ALA A 8 -12.02 5.98 5.87
C ALA A 8 -11.82 4.47 5.72
N GLY A 9 -12.37 3.69 6.66
CA GLY A 9 -12.29 2.24 6.60
C GLY A 9 -13.02 1.65 5.42
N GLU A 10 -14.21 2.18 5.10
CA GLU A 10 -14.97 1.73 3.95
C GLU A 10 -14.27 2.06 2.64
N VAL A 11 -13.68 3.25 2.55
CA VAL A 11 -12.94 3.66 1.36
C VAL A 11 -11.71 2.78 1.17
N ALA A 12 -10.95 2.53 2.24
CA ALA A 12 -9.78 1.67 2.17
C ALA A 12 -10.15 0.24 1.75
N ASP A 13 -11.23 -0.31 2.31
CA ASP A 13 -11.71 -1.63 1.95
C ASP A 13 -12.12 -1.70 0.49
N HIS A 14 -12.83 -0.68 0.01
CA HIS A 14 -13.21 -0.58 -1.39
C HIS A 14 -12.00 -0.61 -2.30
N PHE A 15 -10.98 0.18 -1.99
CA PHE A 15 -9.77 0.23 -2.78
C PHE A 15 -9.00 -1.07 -2.72
N PHE A 16 -8.97 -1.73 -1.58
CA PHE A 16 -8.34 -3.04 -1.48
C PHE A 16 -9.00 -4.04 -2.43
N ARG A 17 -10.32 -4.08 -2.44
CA ARG A 17 -11.07 -5.03 -3.27
C ARG A 17 -10.98 -4.74 -4.76
N HIS A 18 -11.00 -3.45 -5.13
CA HIS A 18 -11.11 -3.04 -6.52
C HIS A 18 -9.77 -2.62 -7.13
N GLU A 19 -8.89 -2.07 -6.32
CA GLU A 19 -7.63 -1.51 -6.82
C GLU A 19 -6.39 -2.18 -6.24
N GLY A 20 -6.54 -2.92 -5.13
CA GLY A 20 -5.39 -3.54 -4.47
C GLY A 20 -4.60 -4.45 -5.39
N ALA A 21 -5.29 -5.27 -6.18
CA ALA A 21 -4.63 -6.17 -7.11
C ALA A 21 -3.83 -5.42 -8.16
N LYS A 22 -4.35 -4.26 -8.61
CA LYS A 22 -3.65 -3.42 -9.58
C LYS A 22 -2.38 -2.82 -8.98
N VAL A 23 -2.46 -2.38 -7.73
CA VAL A 23 -1.29 -1.83 -7.03
C VAL A 23 -0.23 -2.91 -6.84
N VAL A 24 -0.65 -4.10 -6.42
CA VAL A 24 0.27 -5.23 -6.27
C VAL A 24 0.94 -5.55 -7.62
N ALA A 25 0.14 -5.61 -8.69
CA ALA A 25 0.68 -5.89 -10.02
C ALA A 25 1.69 -4.84 -10.47
N THR A 26 1.39 -3.56 -10.23
CA THR A 26 2.30 -2.46 -10.56
C THR A 26 3.62 -2.58 -9.82
N LEU A 27 3.55 -2.85 -8.52
CA LEU A 27 4.75 -3.01 -7.70
C LEU A 27 5.55 -4.24 -8.12
N THR A 28 4.87 -5.35 -8.40
CA THR A 28 5.53 -6.57 -8.83
C THR A 28 6.27 -6.36 -10.14
N ALA A 29 5.68 -5.58 -11.07
CA ALA A 29 6.34 -5.23 -12.31
C ALA A 29 7.63 -4.44 -12.09
N HIS A 30 7.66 -3.59 -11.06
CA HIS A 30 8.84 -2.80 -10.74
C HIS A 30 9.89 -3.59 -9.94
N LEU A 31 9.44 -4.47 -9.06
CA LEU A 31 10.33 -5.18 -8.12
C LEU A 31 10.79 -6.54 -8.65
N GLY A 32 10.06 -7.10 -9.62
CA GLY A 32 10.30 -8.44 -10.14
C GLY A 32 9.30 -9.43 -9.55
N THR A 33 8.97 -10.46 -10.34
CA THR A 33 7.96 -11.44 -9.94
C THR A 33 8.34 -12.23 -8.70
N HIS A 34 9.64 -12.39 -8.44
CA HIS A 34 10.12 -13.06 -7.23
C HIS A 34 9.87 -12.25 -5.96
N ARG A 35 9.40 -11.00 -6.10
CA ARG A 35 9.08 -10.13 -4.98
C ARG A 35 7.57 -9.96 -4.76
N LEU A 36 6.77 -10.88 -5.28
CA LEU A 36 5.31 -10.80 -5.15
C LEU A 36 4.88 -10.73 -3.68
N GLN A 37 5.49 -11.54 -2.82
CA GLN A 37 5.15 -11.53 -1.40
C GLN A 37 5.43 -10.16 -0.78
N LEU A 38 6.56 -9.56 -1.10
CA LEU A 38 6.88 -8.22 -0.62
C LEU A 38 5.86 -7.21 -1.11
N ALA A 39 5.48 -7.29 -2.39
CA ALA A 39 4.48 -6.36 -2.95
C ALA A 39 3.16 -6.48 -2.20
N GLU A 40 2.71 -7.69 -1.93
CA GLU A 40 1.47 -7.91 -1.17
C GLU A 40 1.56 -7.36 0.24
N ASP A 41 2.68 -7.60 0.91
CA ASP A 41 2.87 -7.16 2.29
C ASP A 41 2.86 -5.63 2.40
N VAL A 42 3.54 -4.95 1.49
CA VAL A 42 3.60 -3.48 1.57
C VAL A 42 2.28 -2.84 1.16
N VAL A 43 1.50 -3.47 0.27
CA VAL A 43 0.17 -2.96 -0.05
C VAL A 43 -0.75 -3.08 1.16
N GLN A 44 -0.69 -4.19 1.88
CA GLN A 44 -1.46 -4.34 3.12
C GLN A 44 -1.06 -3.30 4.16
N GLU A 45 0.23 -3.07 4.32
CA GLU A 45 0.71 -2.05 5.25
C GLU A 45 0.24 -0.65 4.82
N ALA A 46 0.28 -0.36 3.52
CA ALA A 46 -0.20 0.91 3.00
C ALA A 46 -1.68 1.12 3.30
N LEU A 47 -2.48 0.05 3.20
CA LEU A 47 -3.90 0.12 3.54
C LEU A 47 -4.12 0.39 5.02
N LEU A 48 -3.33 -0.21 5.90
CA LEU A 48 -3.40 0.09 7.32
C LEU A 48 -3.07 1.56 7.60
N ARG A 49 -2.07 2.09 6.91
CA ARG A 49 -1.72 3.50 7.03
C ARG A 49 -2.82 4.40 6.51
N ALA A 50 -3.51 3.97 5.44
CA ALA A 50 -4.66 4.71 4.92
C ALA A 50 -5.76 4.80 5.97
N LEU A 51 -6.07 3.70 6.65
CA LEU A 51 -7.06 3.71 7.71
C LEU A 51 -6.73 4.73 8.79
N GLN A 52 -5.46 4.79 9.18
CA GLN A 52 -5.02 5.73 10.22
C GLN A 52 -5.01 7.18 9.71
N THR A 53 -4.41 7.40 8.55
CA THR A 53 -4.18 8.74 8.02
C THR A 53 -5.47 9.38 7.53
N TRP A 54 -6.28 8.63 6.79
CA TRP A 54 -7.48 9.17 6.18
C TRP A 54 -8.57 9.50 7.21
N SER A 55 -8.50 8.88 8.37
CA SER A 55 -9.40 9.20 9.47
C SER A 55 -9.18 10.61 10.02
N TYR A 56 -7.94 11.09 9.93
CA TYR A 56 -7.59 12.44 10.39
C TYR A 56 -7.63 13.46 9.28
N ARG A 57 -7.04 13.13 8.15
CA ARG A 57 -6.78 14.09 7.10
C ARG A 57 -7.78 14.02 5.95
N GLY A 58 -8.63 12.99 5.99
CA GLY A 58 -9.54 12.74 4.90
C GLY A 58 -8.88 11.96 3.78
N VAL A 59 -9.70 11.49 2.85
CA VAL A 59 -9.26 10.70 1.71
C VAL A 59 -8.59 11.64 0.70
N PRO A 60 -7.40 11.30 0.19
CA PRO A 60 -6.73 12.14 -0.80
C PRO A 60 -7.50 12.17 -2.12
N ASP A 61 -7.19 13.15 -2.96
CA ASP A 61 -7.85 13.32 -4.25
C ASP A 61 -7.66 12.10 -5.16
N ASN A 62 -6.49 11.46 -5.07
CA ASN A 62 -6.23 10.25 -5.83
C ASN A 62 -5.76 9.14 -4.88
N PRO A 63 -6.71 8.41 -4.28
CA PRO A 63 -6.36 7.37 -3.30
C PRO A 63 -5.45 6.27 -3.84
N ALA A 64 -5.66 5.85 -5.09
CA ALA A 64 -4.85 4.79 -5.68
C ALA A 64 -3.39 5.22 -5.83
N ALA A 65 -3.15 6.47 -6.23
CA ALA A 65 -1.80 7.00 -6.33
C ALA A 65 -1.14 7.11 -4.96
N TRP A 66 -1.92 7.52 -3.96
CA TRP A 66 -1.43 7.60 -2.57
C TRP A 66 -0.98 6.22 -2.08
N LEU A 67 -1.82 5.21 -2.28
CA LEU A 67 -1.52 3.84 -1.88
C LEU A 67 -0.27 3.32 -2.60
N THR A 68 -0.18 3.55 -3.90
CA THR A 68 0.96 3.12 -4.69
C THR A 68 2.25 3.76 -4.19
N GLN A 69 2.21 5.05 -3.91
CA GLN A 69 3.38 5.77 -3.44
C GLN A 69 3.84 5.28 -2.07
N VAL A 70 2.90 5.09 -1.14
CA VAL A 70 3.23 4.61 0.20
C VAL A 70 3.79 3.18 0.12
N ALA A 71 3.13 2.32 -0.64
CA ALA A 71 3.59 0.94 -0.79
C ALA A 71 4.98 0.88 -1.43
N LYS A 72 5.23 1.71 -2.43
CA LYS A 72 6.53 1.80 -3.09
C LYS A 72 7.62 2.24 -2.11
N ASN A 73 7.34 3.25 -1.30
CA ASN A 73 8.31 3.71 -0.30
C ASN A 73 8.60 2.63 0.74
N LEU A 74 7.58 1.90 1.17
CA LEU A 74 7.75 0.78 2.10
C LEU A 74 8.60 -0.33 1.49
N ALA A 75 8.37 -0.63 0.21
CA ALA A 75 9.14 -1.65 -0.49
C ALA A 75 10.60 -1.26 -0.60
N LEU A 76 10.87 -0.01 -0.95
CA LEU A 76 12.25 0.48 -1.04
C LEU A 76 12.96 0.40 0.29
N THR A 77 12.28 0.75 1.37
CA THR A 77 12.84 0.65 2.72
C THR A 77 13.17 -0.81 3.07
N ALA A 78 12.26 -1.73 2.76
CA ALA A 78 12.46 -3.15 3.03
C ALA A 78 13.66 -3.68 2.26
N LEU A 79 13.80 -3.29 0.99
CA LEU A 79 14.93 -3.73 0.17
C LEU A 79 16.26 -3.14 0.67
N GLN A 80 16.25 -1.92 1.14
CA GLN A 80 17.45 -1.31 1.72
C GLN A 80 17.89 -2.03 2.99
N ARG A 81 16.93 -2.44 3.82
CA ARG A 81 17.22 -3.22 5.03
C ARG A 81 17.80 -4.57 4.66
N GLU A 82 17.25 -5.22 3.65
CA GLU A 82 17.75 -6.50 3.16
C GLU A 82 19.18 -6.38 2.67
N GLN A 83 19.49 -5.34 1.90
CA GLN A 83 20.83 -5.10 1.40
C GLN A 83 21.83 -4.85 2.53
N ARG A 84 21.44 -4.08 3.54
CA ARG A 84 22.30 -3.83 4.69
C ARG A 84 22.57 -5.11 5.47
N TRP A 85 21.55 -5.93 5.63
CA TRP A 85 21.71 -7.23 6.31
C TRP A 85 22.69 -8.12 5.56
N ASN A 86 22.54 -8.21 4.24
CA ASN A 86 23.40 -9.03 3.41
C ASN A 86 24.86 -8.56 3.44
N LYS A 87 25.08 -7.25 3.51
CA LYS A 87 26.45 -6.72 3.57
C LYS A 87 27.15 -7.04 4.88
N LYS A 88 26.40 -7.21 5.95
CA LYS A 88 26.96 -7.52 7.27
C LYS A 88 27.31 -8.98 7.42
N GLN A 89 26.73 -9.81 6.60
CA GLN A 89 27.07 -11.22 6.57
C GLN A 89 28.24 -11.47 5.63
#